data_828b00f718f1052bc1bb9c6a85890bf8
#
_entry.id   828b00f718f1052bc1bb9c6a85890bf8
#
_cell.length_a   1.000
_cell.length_b   1.000
_cell.length_c   1.000
_cell.angle_alpha   90.00
_cell.angle_beta   90.00
_cell.angle_gamma   90.00
#
_symmetry.space_group_name_H-M   'P 1'
#
loop_
_entity.id
_entity.type
_entity.pdbx_description
1 polymer ?
#
loop_
_entity_poly.entity_id
_entity_poly.type
_entity_poly.pdbx_seq_one_letter_code
_entity_poly.pdbx_strand_id
1 'polypeptide(L)'
;MMISPKAPNRTERRVKERRSGLRAINRKLKQEIQEHQRIEADLVNALAEIKALKDRLVLENIYFHQETKKKHQFENMIGQSDGLKYVLYRVEQVASTSTTVLILGETGTGKELIAAAIHNLSPRNERPLITVNCAAMPANLLESELFGREKGAYTGADTQQIGRFEIADGSTLCLDEIGEMPMEMQAKLLRVIQHNEFERLGSSKTIKVDVRIVATTNRNLEEAIGAGRFRQDLFYRLNVFPLTVPPLRQRKEDIPLLVQAFVERYARKLGKRITSIPKETMKALVDYPWPGNVRELESIIERAIILCPGPGFQLADKLTASPLDMSSEVGTLKEVEQQQILKALAETKGRIEGKKGAAMILGIHPSTLRARMHKLGIVR
;
A
#
# COMPACT_ATOMS: atom_id res chain seq x y z
N MET A 1 62.98 73.64 -37.13
CA MET A 1 61.57 74.13 -37.27
C MET A 1 60.68 73.16 -36.52
N MET A 2 60.24 73.59 -35.34
CA MET A 2 59.20 72.85 -34.52
C MET A 2 57.81 73.31 -35.01
N ILE A 3 57.06 72.30 -35.54
CA ILE A 3 55.68 72.56 -35.95
C ILE A 3 54.81 72.39 -34.67
N SER A 4 54.27 73.53 -34.19
CA SER A 4 53.34 73.60 -33.06
C SER A 4 52.03 72.92 -33.43
N PRO A 5 51.45 71.98 -32.58
CA PRO A 5 50.18 71.36 -32.88
C PRO A 5 49.02 72.32 -32.86
N LYS A 6 48.32 72.48 -34.00
CA LYS A 6 47.09 73.24 -34.11
C LYS A 6 46.08 72.87 -33.08
N ALA A 7 45.57 73.81 -32.29
CA ALA A 7 44.50 73.63 -31.31
C ALA A 7 43.23 73.09 -32.02
N PRO A 8 42.55 72.07 -31.47
CA PRO A 8 41.39 71.48 -32.12
C PRO A 8 40.22 72.51 -32.24
N ASN A 9 39.61 72.48 -33.43
CA ASN A 9 38.52 73.40 -33.81
C ASN A 9 37.32 73.13 -32.88
N ARG A 10 36.54 74.19 -32.59
CA ARG A 10 35.38 74.19 -31.67
C ARG A 10 34.35 73.10 -31.99
N THR A 11 34.22 72.74 -33.26
CA THR A 11 33.41 71.61 -33.78
C THR A 11 33.95 70.27 -33.37
N GLU A 12 35.25 70.07 -33.41
CA GLU A 12 35.90 68.78 -33.01
C GLU A 12 35.81 68.55 -31.52
N ARG A 13 35.92 69.57 -30.70
CA ARG A 13 35.66 69.45 -29.23
C ARG A 13 34.21 69.06 -28.94
N ARG A 14 33.22 69.67 -29.58
CA ARG A 14 31.81 69.30 -29.44
C ARG A 14 31.50 67.86 -29.89
N VAL A 15 32.11 67.38 -30.97
CA VAL A 15 31.96 65.99 -31.42
C VAL A 15 32.61 65.02 -30.45
N LYS A 16 33.76 65.37 -29.89
CA LYS A 16 34.46 64.53 -28.90
C LYS A 16 33.69 64.43 -27.59
N GLU A 17 33.12 65.53 -27.12
CA GLU A 17 32.26 65.58 -25.94
C GLU A 17 30.94 64.77 -26.13
N ARG A 18 30.26 64.93 -27.28
CA ARG A 18 29.10 64.11 -27.63
C ARG A 18 29.44 62.60 -27.72
N ARG A 19 30.58 62.25 -28.32
CA ARG A 19 31.03 60.81 -28.37
C ARG A 19 31.35 60.28 -27.00
N SER A 20 31.95 61.07 -26.11
CA SER A 20 32.21 60.62 -24.72
C SER A 20 30.92 60.45 -23.93
N GLY A 21 29.95 61.37 -24.08
CA GLY A 21 28.61 61.26 -23.47
C GLY A 21 27.84 60.05 -23.96
N LEU A 22 27.83 59.80 -25.30
CA LEU A 22 27.22 58.59 -25.87
C LEU A 22 27.83 57.29 -25.37
N ARG A 23 29.18 57.25 -25.21
CA ARG A 23 29.87 56.07 -24.65
C ARG A 23 29.51 55.84 -23.18
N ALA A 24 29.34 56.92 -22.38
CA ALA A 24 28.93 56.82 -20.99
C ALA A 24 27.48 56.33 -20.86
N ILE A 25 26.57 56.83 -21.71
CA ILE A 25 25.16 56.39 -21.75
C ILE A 25 25.09 54.92 -22.19
N ASN A 26 25.84 54.55 -23.24
CA ASN A 26 25.88 53.15 -23.71
C ASN A 26 26.44 52.17 -22.64
N ARG A 27 27.40 52.61 -21.81
CA ARG A 27 27.86 51.78 -20.67
C ARG A 27 26.79 51.63 -19.62
N LYS A 28 26.11 52.68 -19.23
CA LYS A 28 24.98 52.63 -18.28
C LYS A 28 23.88 51.71 -18.81
N LEU A 29 23.48 51.90 -20.07
CA LEU A 29 22.43 51.06 -20.68
C LEU A 29 22.81 49.56 -20.71
N LYS A 30 24.09 49.24 -21.01
CA LYS A 30 24.55 47.88 -20.94
C LYS A 30 24.54 47.27 -19.53
N GLN A 31 24.86 48.10 -18.52
CA GLN A 31 24.78 47.65 -17.13
C GLN A 31 23.32 47.42 -16.70
N GLU A 32 22.42 48.31 -17.04
CA GLU A 32 20.97 48.14 -16.77
C GLU A 32 20.40 46.92 -17.47
N ILE A 33 20.77 46.66 -18.73
CA ILE A 33 20.33 45.45 -19.46
C ILE A 33 20.84 44.18 -18.77
N GLN A 34 22.11 44.17 -18.31
CA GLN A 34 22.64 43.01 -17.60
C GLN A 34 21.95 42.79 -16.24
N GLU A 35 21.66 43.84 -15.54
CA GLU A 35 20.93 43.78 -14.25
C GLU A 35 19.49 43.31 -14.44
N HIS A 36 18.79 43.83 -15.47
CA HIS A 36 17.46 43.35 -15.84
C HIS A 36 17.45 41.85 -16.23
N GLN A 37 18.41 41.41 -17.04
CA GLN A 37 18.53 39.99 -17.42
C GLN A 37 18.77 39.07 -16.20
N ARG A 38 19.55 39.56 -15.22
CA ARG A 38 19.79 38.83 -13.96
C ARG A 38 18.53 38.73 -13.13
N ILE A 39 17.80 39.86 -12.95
CA ILE A 39 16.52 39.91 -12.20
C ILE A 39 15.47 39.01 -12.89
N GLU A 40 15.43 39.04 -14.21
CA GLU A 40 14.48 38.18 -14.98
C GLU A 40 14.79 36.70 -14.80
N ALA A 41 16.08 36.29 -14.82
CA ALA A 41 16.48 34.92 -14.53
C ALA A 41 16.15 34.48 -13.09
N ASP A 42 16.40 35.35 -12.12
CA ASP A 42 16.07 35.10 -10.70
C ASP A 42 14.54 34.98 -10.49
N LEU A 43 13.77 35.80 -11.18
CA LEU A 43 12.29 35.77 -11.14
C LEU A 43 11.75 34.45 -11.75
N VAL A 44 12.29 34.02 -12.88
CA VAL A 44 11.91 32.74 -13.53
C VAL A 44 12.20 31.55 -12.61
N ASN A 45 13.37 31.55 -11.95
CA ASN A 45 13.72 30.52 -10.98
C ASN A 45 12.78 30.51 -9.77
N ALA A 46 12.49 31.70 -9.20
CA ALA A 46 11.55 31.83 -8.07
C ALA A 46 10.12 31.39 -8.45
N LEU A 47 9.64 31.72 -9.65
CA LEU A 47 8.34 31.25 -10.15
C LEU A 47 8.29 29.73 -10.32
N ALA A 48 9.38 29.11 -10.79
CA ALA A 48 9.48 27.67 -10.91
C ALA A 48 9.42 26.97 -9.53
N GLU A 49 10.11 27.55 -8.54
CA GLU A 49 10.11 27.06 -7.16
C GLU A 49 8.74 27.19 -6.51
N ILE A 50 8.09 28.34 -6.65
CA ILE A 50 6.71 28.58 -6.14
C ILE A 50 5.73 27.59 -6.79
N LYS A 51 5.85 27.33 -8.10
CA LYS A 51 5.01 26.37 -8.79
C LYS A 51 5.21 24.96 -8.26
N ALA A 52 6.46 24.53 -8.06
CA ALA A 52 6.78 23.21 -7.49
C ALA A 52 6.23 23.05 -6.06
N LEU A 53 6.39 24.08 -5.22
CA LEU A 53 5.81 24.13 -3.86
C LEU A 53 4.27 24.08 -3.89
N LYS A 54 3.63 24.81 -4.78
CA LYS A 54 2.18 24.80 -4.94
C LYS A 54 1.67 23.42 -5.37
N ASP A 55 2.32 22.80 -6.36
CA ASP A 55 1.93 21.47 -6.86
C ASP A 55 2.11 20.41 -5.75
N ARG A 56 3.19 20.51 -4.95
CA ARG A 56 3.39 19.70 -3.75
C ARG A 56 2.29 19.90 -2.71
N LEU A 57 1.95 21.15 -2.37
CA LEU A 57 0.88 21.47 -1.41
C LEU A 57 -0.50 20.99 -1.87
N VAL A 58 -0.80 21.06 -3.16
CA VAL A 58 -2.07 20.53 -3.71
C VAL A 58 -2.14 19.02 -3.53
N LEU A 59 -1.05 18.29 -3.81
CA LEU A 59 -0.98 16.85 -3.62
C LEU A 59 -1.06 16.48 -2.13
N GLU A 60 -0.30 17.15 -1.26
CA GLU A 60 -0.39 16.96 0.20
C GLU A 60 -1.82 17.22 0.71
N ASN A 61 -2.51 18.27 0.21
CA ASN A 61 -3.88 18.60 0.62
C ASN A 61 -4.89 17.51 0.20
N ILE A 62 -4.76 16.93 -1.00
CA ILE A 62 -5.57 15.80 -1.44
C ILE A 62 -5.38 14.61 -0.50
N TYR A 63 -4.14 14.30 -0.11
CA TYR A 63 -3.85 13.25 0.86
C TYR A 63 -4.39 13.56 2.25
N PHE A 64 -4.24 14.78 2.74
CA PHE A 64 -4.80 15.21 4.03
C PHE A 64 -6.32 15.03 4.09
N HIS A 65 -7.06 15.38 3.04
CA HIS A 65 -8.51 15.18 2.99
C HIS A 65 -8.91 13.71 2.93
N GLN A 66 -8.12 12.86 2.29
CA GLN A 66 -8.34 11.40 2.30
C GLN A 66 -8.00 10.79 3.65
N GLU A 67 -6.95 11.24 4.33
CA GLU A 67 -6.55 10.77 5.65
C GLU A 67 -7.42 11.28 6.77
N THR A 68 -7.90 12.51 6.72
CA THR A 68 -8.83 13.03 7.76
C THR A 68 -10.08 12.15 7.87
N LYS A 69 -10.55 11.60 6.75
CA LYS A 69 -11.61 10.57 6.74
C LYS A 69 -11.14 9.24 7.36
N LYS A 70 -9.86 8.87 7.21
CA LYS A 70 -9.27 7.67 7.82
C LYS A 70 -8.91 7.89 9.30
N LYS A 71 -8.48 9.07 9.71
CA LYS A 71 -8.06 9.40 11.09
C LYS A 71 -9.18 9.12 12.11
N HIS A 72 -10.43 9.41 11.76
CA HIS A 72 -11.59 9.03 12.59
C HIS A 72 -11.86 7.52 12.65
N GLN A 73 -11.29 6.72 11.75
CA GLN A 73 -11.40 5.26 11.81
C GLN A 73 -10.32 4.61 12.70
N PHE A 74 -9.24 5.34 13.01
CA PHE A 74 -8.09 4.82 13.79
C PHE A 74 -8.24 4.91 15.30
N GLU A 75 -8.98 5.87 15.82
CA GLU A 75 -9.36 5.91 17.22
C GLU A 75 -10.21 4.68 17.60
N ASN A 76 -10.61 3.87 16.61
CA ASN A 76 -11.45 2.69 16.74
C ASN A 76 -10.78 1.42 16.19
N MET A 77 -9.51 1.17 16.52
CA MET A 77 -8.96 -0.17 16.27
C MET A 77 -9.63 -1.14 17.24
N ILE A 78 -10.68 -1.84 16.74
CA ILE A 78 -11.56 -2.67 17.54
C ILE A 78 -10.92 -4.03 17.74
N GLY A 79 -10.68 -4.39 19.00
CA GLY A 79 -10.17 -5.69 19.40
C GLY A 79 -9.59 -5.67 20.80
N GLN A 80 -9.63 -6.81 21.47
CA GLN A 80 -9.11 -7.01 22.81
C GLN A 80 -8.25 -8.27 22.95
N SER A 81 -8.11 -9.04 21.87
CA SER A 81 -7.30 -10.26 21.85
C SER A 81 -5.83 -9.96 22.18
N ASP A 82 -5.18 -10.89 22.84
CA ASP A 82 -3.77 -10.74 23.24
C ASP A 82 -2.85 -10.64 22.02
N GLY A 83 -3.16 -11.32 20.92
CA GLY A 83 -2.44 -11.21 19.67
C GLY A 83 -2.47 -9.79 19.09
N LEU A 84 -3.63 -9.13 19.11
CA LEU A 84 -3.75 -7.74 18.64
C LEU A 84 -3.06 -6.76 19.61
N LYS A 85 -3.25 -6.93 20.93
CA LYS A 85 -2.56 -6.12 21.95
C LYS A 85 -1.04 -6.18 21.81
N TYR A 86 -0.49 -7.37 21.56
CA TYR A 86 0.93 -7.52 21.31
C TYR A 86 1.41 -6.75 20.08
N VAL A 87 0.65 -6.79 18.97
CA VAL A 87 0.97 -5.99 17.77
C VAL A 87 0.93 -4.51 18.09
N LEU A 88 -0.09 -4.02 18.80
CA LEU A 88 -0.21 -2.61 19.18
C LEU A 88 0.94 -2.15 20.09
N TYR A 89 1.30 -2.97 21.08
CA TYR A 89 2.48 -2.71 21.92
C TYR A 89 3.77 -2.56 21.08
N ARG A 90 3.98 -3.45 20.10
CA ARG A 90 5.12 -3.36 19.18
C ARG A 90 5.05 -2.11 18.29
N VAL A 91 3.85 -1.68 17.88
CA VAL A 91 3.62 -0.42 17.15
C VAL A 91 4.08 0.77 17.98
N GLU A 92 3.69 0.86 19.27
CA GLU A 92 4.12 1.93 20.16
C GLU A 92 5.64 2.01 20.29
N GLN A 93 6.31 0.85 20.42
CA GLN A 93 7.78 0.80 20.53
C GLN A 93 8.48 1.34 19.28
N VAL A 94 8.00 1.00 18.07
CA VAL A 94 8.67 1.37 16.83
C VAL A 94 8.24 2.74 16.30
N ALA A 95 7.08 3.24 16.71
CA ALA A 95 6.50 4.47 16.17
C ALA A 95 7.43 5.68 16.30
N SER A 96 8.09 5.84 17.45
CA SER A 96 9.01 6.95 17.74
C SER A 96 10.34 6.90 16.97
N THR A 97 10.63 5.79 16.29
CA THR A 97 11.88 5.60 15.53
C THR A 97 11.70 5.91 14.05
N SER A 98 12.81 6.09 13.31
CA SER A 98 12.81 6.16 11.84
C SER A 98 12.99 4.80 11.15
N THR A 99 12.99 3.72 11.94
CA THR A 99 13.24 2.35 11.44
C THR A 99 12.20 1.91 10.42
N THR A 100 12.65 1.21 9.38
CA THR A 100 11.76 0.55 8.41
C THR A 100 10.96 -0.55 9.09
N VAL A 101 9.67 -0.61 8.81
CA VAL A 101 8.75 -1.60 9.37
C VAL A 101 8.16 -2.45 8.25
N LEU A 102 8.21 -3.78 8.42
CA LEU A 102 7.58 -4.74 7.52
C LEU A 102 6.38 -5.38 8.22
N ILE A 103 5.18 -5.10 7.72
CA ILE A 103 3.92 -5.61 8.26
C ILE A 103 3.47 -6.82 7.44
N LEU A 104 3.46 -7.97 8.08
CA LEU A 104 3.07 -9.26 7.52
C LEU A 104 1.66 -9.63 7.97
N GLY A 105 0.90 -10.28 7.11
CA GLY A 105 -0.42 -10.80 7.47
C GLY A 105 -1.31 -11.02 6.26
N GLU A 106 -2.30 -11.86 6.42
CA GLU A 106 -3.25 -12.19 5.37
C GLU A 106 -4.02 -10.96 4.85
N THR A 107 -4.59 -11.10 3.65
CA THR A 107 -5.47 -10.05 3.09
C THR A 107 -6.65 -9.79 4.02
N GLY A 108 -6.97 -8.50 4.24
CA GLY A 108 -8.10 -8.10 5.06
C GLY A 108 -7.89 -8.16 6.57
N THR A 109 -6.66 -8.41 7.06
CA THR A 109 -6.35 -8.43 8.52
C THR A 109 -6.27 -7.04 9.15
N GLY A 110 -6.14 -5.96 8.33
CA GLY A 110 -6.01 -4.58 8.79
C GLY A 110 -4.58 -4.04 8.77
N LYS A 111 -3.68 -4.57 7.93
CA LYS A 111 -2.28 -4.11 7.78
C LYS A 111 -2.17 -2.60 7.54
N GLU A 112 -3.05 -2.05 6.68
CA GLU A 112 -3.09 -0.60 6.42
C GLU A 112 -3.40 0.21 7.69
N LEU A 113 -4.26 -0.32 8.57
CA LEU A 113 -4.60 0.30 9.85
C LEU A 113 -3.39 0.36 10.77
N ILE A 114 -2.60 -0.70 10.82
CA ILE A 114 -1.35 -0.76 11.59
C ILE A 114 -0.33 0.22 11.02
N ALA A 115 -0.16 0.29 9.69
CA ALA A 115 0.76 1.23 9.05
C ALA A 115 0.43 2.68 9.41
N ALA A 116 -0.84 3.04 9.37
CA ALA A 116 -1.25 4.38 9.72
C ALA A 116 -1.17 4.63 11.25
N ALA A 117 -1.39 3.64 12.11
CA ALA A 117 -1.14 3.78 13.55
C ALA A 117 0.35 4.08 13.84
N ILE A 118 1.28 3.38 13.15
CA ILE A 118 2.71 3.66 13.24
C ILE A 118 3.02 5.11 12.85
N HIS A 119 2.43 5.60 11.77
CA HIS A 119 2.63 6.97 11.33
C HIS A 119 2.04 7.99 12.31
N ASN A 120 0.79 7.80 12.75
CA ASN A 120 0.10 8.73 13.67
C ASN A 120 0.76 8.86 15.04
N LEU A 121 1.42 7.79 15.51
CA LEU A 121 2.19 7.79 16.76
C LEU A 121 3.66 8.23 16.56
N SER A 122 4.07 8.54 15.33
CA SER A 122 5.44 8.94 15.01
C SER A 122 5.65 10.46 15.13
N PRO A 123 6.91 10.93 15.24
CA PRO A 123 7.23 12.36 15.17
C PRO A 123 6.87 13.01 13.81
N ARG A 124 6.54 12.20 12.79
CA ARG A 124 6.20 12.65 11.43
C ARG A 124 4.69 12.81 11.19
N ASN A 125 3.86 12.71 12.23
CA ASN A 125 2.39 12.73 12.16
C ASN A 125 1.79 14.06 11.70
N GLU A 126 2.57 15.14 11.72
CA GLU A 126 2.14 16.46 11.21
C GLU A 126 2.01 16.49 9.67
N ARG A 127 2.69 15.56 8.98
CA ARG A 127 2.60 15.39 7.53
C ARG A 127 1.71 14.20 7.18
N PRO A 128 1.11 14.16 5.98
CA PRO A 128 0.26 13.05 5.59
C PRO A 128 1.06 11.75 5.39
N LEU A 129 0.46 10.61 5.77
CA LEU A 129 0.94 9.29 5.35
C LEU A 129 0.71 9.12 3.85
N ILE A 130 1.77 8.91 3.09
CA ILE A 130 1.66 8.63 1.66
C ILE A 130 1.56 7.12 1.46
N THR A 131 0.48 6.65 0.84
CA THR A 131 0.27 5.21 0.58
C THR A 131 0.32 4.93 -0.92
N VAL A 132 1.07 3.89 -1.30
CA VAL A 132 1.13 3.37 -2.68
C VAL A 132 0.87 1.88 -2.64
N ASN A 133 -0.14 1.44 -3.40
CA ASN A 133 -0.40 0.02 -3.57
C ASN A 133 0.38 -0.51 -4.78
N CYS A 134 1.33 -1.42 -4.51
CA CYS A 134 2.23 -1.96 -5.52
C CYS A 134 1.55 -2.99 -6.45
N ALA A 135 0.39 -3.53 -6.06
CA ALA A 135 -0.38 -4.48 -6.86
C ALA A 135 -1.39 -3.81 -7.80
N ALA A 136 -1.74 -2.54 -7.56
CA ALA A 136 -2.86 -1.89 -8.23
C ALA A 136 -2.54 -1.35 -9.63
N MET A 137 -1.27 -1.32 -10.03
CA MET A 137 -0.80 -0.64 -11.26
C MET A 137 0.17 -1.50 -12.07
N PRO A 138 0.18 -1.37 -13.41
CA PRO A 138 1.26 -1.89 -14.25
C PRO A 138 2.63 -1.30 -13.85
N ALA A 139 3.70 -2.05 -14.10
CA ALA A 139 5.06 -1.72 -13.66
C ALA A 139 5.52 -0.30 -14.08
N ASN A 140 5.29 0.09 -15.31
CA ASN A 140 5.67 1.40 -15.85
C ASN A 140 4.92 2.56 -15.19
N LEU A 141 3.65 2.37 -14.83
CA LEU A 141 2.87 3.37 -14.12
C LEU A 141 3.31 3.46 -12.65
N LEU A 142 3.55 2.32 -12.01
CA LEU A 142 4.06 2.27 -10.63
C LEU A 142 5.41 2.98 -10.51
N GLU A 143 6.30 2.81 -11.50
CA GLU A 143 7.59 3.50 -11.54
C GLU A 143 7.45 5.01 -11.62
N SER A 144 6.61 5.50 -12.55
CA SER A 144 6.30 6.92 -12.69
C SER A 144 5.61 7.51 -11.45
N GLU A 145 4.76 6.74 -10.78
CA GLU A 145 4.11 7.16 -9.53
C GLU A 145 5.12 7.25 -8.38
N LEU A 146 5.98 6.25 -8.19
CA LEU A 146 6.94 6.23 -7.07
C LEU A 146 8.04 7.27 -7.23
N PHE A 147 8.69 7.31 -8.40
CA PHE A 147 9.91 8.11 -8.62
C PHE A 147 9.67 9.41 -9.38
N GLY A 148 8.48 9.56 -9.98
CA GLY A 148 8.19 10.70 -10.85
C GLY A 148 8.79 10.57 -12.24
N ARG A 149 8.45 11.50 -13.12
CA ARG A 149 8.95 11.55 -14.50
C ARG A 149 9.18 12.98 -14.97
N GLU A 150 10.17 13.14 -15.82
CA GLU A 150 10.35 14.36 -16.61
C GLU A 150 9.50 14.31 -17.90
N LYS A 151 9.20 15.49 -18.44
CA LYS A 151 8.56 15.59 -19.76
C LYS A 151 9.42 14.89 -20.81
N GLY A 152 8.80 13.98 -21.60
CA GLY A 152 9.50 13.22 -22.65
C GLY A 152 10.22 11.95 -22.15
N ALA A 153 10.03 11.54 -20.91
CA ALA A 153 10.67 10.33 -20.37
C ALA A 153 10.30 9.05 -21.13
N TYR A 154 9.11 8.99 -21.70
CA TYR A 154 8.63 7.92 -22.59
C TYR A 154 7.52 8.45 -23.51
N THR A 155 7.12 7.65 -24.50
CA THR A 155 6.02 8.01 -25.43
C THR A 155 4.71 8.23 -24.67
N GLY A 156 4.18 9.47 -24.66
CA GLY A 156 2.99 9.86 -23.89
C GLY A 156 3.30 10.56 -22.54
N ALA A 157 4.58 10.80 -22.21
CA ALA A 157 4.97 11.62 -21.07
C ALA A 157 4.94 13.12 -21.42
N ASP A 158 3.75 13.67 -21.62
CA ASP A 158 3.58 15.07 -22.07
C ASP A 158 3.90 16.11 -20.99
N THR A 159 3.83 15.72 -19.73
CA THR A 159 4.05 16.58 -18.57
C THR A 159 5.00 15.93 -17.56
N GLN A 160 5.76 16.78 -16.87
CA GLN A 160 6.52 16.38 -15.67
C GLN A 160 5.54 15.96 -14.56
N GLN A 161 5.89 14.91 -13.82
CA GLN A 161 5.14 14.46 -12.64
C GLN A 161 6.08 14.26 -11.46
N ILE A 162 5.68 14.80 -10.30
CA ILE A 162 6.38 14.61 -9.03
C ILE A 162 6.05 13.22 -8.49
N GLY A 163 7.09 12.48 -8.04
CA GLY A 163 6.95 11.13 -7.50
C GLY A 163 6.51 11.09 -6.04
N ARG A 164 6.00 9.93 -5.61
CA ARG A 164 5.55 9.71 -4.22
C ARG A 164 6.68 9.85 -3.19
N PHE A 165 7.91 9.50 -3.57
CA PHE A 165 9.08 9.71 -2.71
C PHE A 165 9.35 11.20 -2.45
N GLU A 166 9.16 12.07 -3.45
CA GLU A 166 9.31 13.51 -3.26
C GLU A 166 8.17 14.10 -2.39
N ILE A 167 6.93 13.60 -2.60
CA ILE A 167 5.76 14.04 -1.80
C ILE A 167 5.92 13.60 -0.34
N ALA A 168 6.47 12.39 -0.11
CA ALA A 168 6.68 11.83 1.21
C ALA A 168 7.92 12.37 1.94
N ASP A 169 8.68 13.31 1.34
CA ASP A 169 9.87 13.89 1.96
C ASP A 169 9.55 14.52 3.32
N GLY A 170 10.25 14.11 4.37
CA GLY A 170 9.96 14.47 5.77
C GLY A 170 8.75 13.75 6.38
N SER A 171 8.16 12.76 5.68
CA SER A 171 6.99 12.00 6.13
C SER A 171 7.24 10.49 6.11
N THR A 172 6.15 9.71 6.04
CA THR A 172 6.16 8.24 5.94
C THR A 172 5.53 7.81 4.62
N LEU A 173 6.20 6.91 3.91
CA LEU A 173 5.69 6.23 2.72
C LEU A 173 5.29 4.80 3.09
N CYS A 174 4.02 4.46 2.91
CA CYS A 174 3.50 3.11 3.05
C CYS A 174 3.46 2.42 1.67
N LEU A 175 4.24 1.36 1.52
CA LEU A 175 4.26 0.51 0.34
C LEU A 175 3.38 -0.72 0.60
N ASP A 176 2.13 -0.65 0.16
CA ASP A 176 1.16 -1.74 0.34
C ASP A 176 1.37 -2.83 -0.71
N GLU A 177 1.28 -4.09 -0.28
CA GLU A 177 1.52 -5.30 -1.08
C GLU A 177 2.89 -5.27 -1.80
N ILE A 178 3.96 -4.99 -1.03
CA ILE A 178 5.35 -4.90 -1.54
C ILE A 178 5.81 -6.18 -2.24
N GLY A 179 5.28 -7.35 -1.86
CA GLY A 179 5.56 -8.63 -2.50
C GLY A 179 5.11 -8.76 -3.95
N GLU A 180 4.29 -7.81 -4.44
CA GLU A 180 3.83 -7.72 -5.84
C GLU A 180 4.72 -6.81 -6.70
N MET A 181 5.70 -6.12 -6.10
CA MET A 181 6.56 -5.19 -6.81
C MET A 181 7.44 -5.88 -7.85
N PRO A 182 7.48 -5.41 -9.11
CA PRO A 182 8.34 -5.96 -10.15
C PRO A 182 9.83 -5.89 -9.79
N MET A 183 10.63 -6.87 -10.24
CA MET A 183 12.06 -7.00 -9.90
C MET A 183 12.91 -5.77 -10.24
N GLU A 184 12.62 -5.12 -11.36
CA GLU A 184 13.30 -3.89 -11.79
C GLU A 184 13.08 -2.74 -10.80
N MET A 185 11.87 -2.63 -10.27
CA MET A 185 11.48 -1.64 -9.29
C MET A 185 12.12 -1.90 -7.92
N GLN A 186 12.26 -3.18 -7.55
CA GLN A 186 12.90 -3.57 -6.30
C GLN A 186 14.35 -3.07 -6.23
N ALA A 187 15.10 -3.08 -7.35
CA ALA A 187 16.46 -2.55 -7.41
C ALA A 187 16.51 -1.03 -7.17
N LYS A 188 15.55 -0.29 -7.75
CA LYS A 188 15.45 1.17 -7.54
C LYS A 188 15.03 1.51 -6.11
N LEU A 189 14.06 0.78 -5.58
CA LEU A 189 13.63 0.93 -4.18
C LEU A 189 14.79 0.67 -3.21
N LEU A 190 15.59 -0.35 -3.44
CA LEU A 190 16.76 -0.66 -2.63
C LEU A 190 17.74 0.53 -2.56
N ARG A 191 17.99 1.18 -3.71
CA ARG A 191 18.85 2.37 -3.78
C ARG A 191 18.30 3.50 -2.90
N VAL A 192 16.99 3.75 -2.95
CA VAL A 192 16.34 4.78 -2.10
C VAL A 192 16.47 4.44 -0.62
N ILE A 193 16.20 3.21 -0.23
CA ILE A 193 16.28 2.80 1.19
C ILE A 193 17.72 2.87 1.72
N GLN A 194 18.73 2.64 0.86
CA GLN A 194 20.15 2.63 1.28
C GLN A 194 20.77 4.02 1.32
N HIS A 195 20.42 4.87 0.35
CA HIS A 195 21.13 6.14 0.12
C HIS A 195 20.25 7.37 0.32
N ASN A 196 18.92 7.19 0.52
CA ASN A 196 17.94 8.29 0.60
C ASN A 196 17.95 9.18 -0.64
N GLU A 197 18.20 8.58 -1.81
CA GLU A 197 18.29 9.30 -3.07
C GLU A 197 17.77 8.47 -4.24
N PHE A 198 17.24 9.15 -5.25
CA PHE A 198 16.77 8.54 -6.49
C PHE A 198 16.83 9.54 -7.65
N GLU A 199 16.48 9.08 -8.85
CA GLU A 199 16.37 9.86 -10.07
C GLU A 199 14.98 9.68 -10.66
N ARG A 200 14.39 10.76 -11.22
CA ARG A 200 13.14 10.65 -11.97
C ARG A 200 13.36 9.92 -13.29
N LEU A 201 12.29 9.31 -13.81
CA LEU A 201 12.33 8.75 -15.15
C LEU A 201 12.68 9.84 -16.18
N GLY A 202 13.65 9.54 -17.05
CA GLY A 202 14.12 10.49 -18.07
C GLY A 202 15.06 11.57 -17.55
N SER A 203 15.55 11.47 -16.32
CA SER A 203 16.51 12.41 -15.73
C SER A 203 17.67 11.69 -15.06
N SER A 204 18.86 12.27 -15.15
CA SER A 204 20.05 11.86 -14.38
C SER A 204 20.26 12.71 -13.12
N LYS A 205 19.32 13.61 -12.80
CA LYS A 205 19.41 14.48 -11.62
C LYS A 205 19.05 13.68 -10.37
N THR A 206 19.99 13.52 -9.46
CA THR A 206 19.78 12.89 -8.16
C THR A 206 18.96 13.79 -7.24
N ILE A 207 17.91 13.23 -6.65
CA ILE A 207 17.02 13.88 -5.68
C ILE A 207 17.22 13.18 -4.34
N LYS A 208 17.51 13.94 -3.29
CA LYS A 208 17.64 13.45 -1.91
C LYS A 208 16.34 13.66 -1.16
N VAL A 209 15.95 12.66 -0.36
CA VAL A 209 14.71 12.67 0.43
C VAL A 209 14.93 12.02 1.80
N ASP A 210 14.19 12.47 2.79
CA ASP A 210 14.12 11.85 4.11
C ASP A 210 12.75 11.20 4.32
N VAL A 211 12.61 9.94 3.90
CA VAL A 211 11.35 9.22 3.93
C VAL A 211 11.44 8.01 4.85
N ARG A 212 10.52 7.90 5.81
CA ARG A 212 10.35 6.67 6.58
C ARG A 212 9.54 5.66 5.77
N ILE A 213 10.02 4.42 5.69
CA ILE A 213 9.35 3.35 4.93
C ILE A 213 8.58 2.44 5.89
N VAL A 214 7.31 2.20 5.57
CA VAL A 214 6.48 1.13 6.12
C VAL A 214 6.02 0.27 4.95
N ALA A 215 6.35 -1.01 4.94
CA ALA A 215 5.94 -1.93 3.88
C ALA A 215 4.93 -2.94 4.41
N THR A 216 3.93 -3.30 3.61
CA THR A 216 2.97 -4.35 3.96
C THR A 216 2.97 -5.46 2.90
N THR A 217 2.69 -6.68 3.29
CA THR A 217 2.48 -7.79 2.34
C THR A 217 1.68 -8.92 2.96
N ASN A 218 0.93 -9.62 2.11
CA ASN A 218 0.27 -10.89 2.43
C ASN A 218 1.07 -12.11 1.94
N ARG A 219 2.12 -11.89 1.13
CA ARG A 219 2.96 -12.96 0.56
C ARG A 219 4.05 -13.38 1.52
N ASN A 220 4.41 -14.65 1.42
CA ASN A 220 5.65 -15.17 2.01
C ASN A 220 6.84 -14.70 1.15
N LEU A 221 7.58 -13.71 1.65
CA LEU A 221 8.71 -13.12 0.92
C LEU A 221 9.90 -14.10 0.81
N GLU A 222 10.08 -15.01 1.77
CA GLU A 222 11.14 -16.02 1.72
C GLU A 222 10.91 -17.02 0.58
N GLU A 223 9.67 -17.46 0.39
CA GLU A 223 9.28 -18.26 -0.78
C GLU A 223 9.43 -17.47 -2.09
N ALA A 224 9.09 -16.18 -2.08
CA ALA A 224 9.26 -15.33 -3.25
C ALA A 224 10.75 -15.15 -3.62
N ILE A 225 11.66 -15.07 -2.63
CA ILE A 225 13.11 -15.05 -2.83
C ILE A 225 13.58 -16.37 -3.45
N GLY A 226 13.17 -17.50 -2.88
CA GLY A 226 13.51 -18.82 -3.41
C GLY A 226 13.03 -19.04 -4.85
N ALA A 227 11.92 -18.42 -5.22
CA ALA A 227 11.35 -18.44 -6.58
C ALA A 227 11.92 -17.37 -7.53
N GLY A 228 12.89 -16.55 -7.10
CA GLY A 228 13.50 -15.50 -7.90
C GLY A 228 12.56 -14.30 -8.19
N ARG A 229 11.47 -14.14 -7.44
CA ARG A 229 10.48 -13.08 -7.62
C ARG A 229 10.68 -11.89 -6.67
N PHE A 230 11.51 -12.05 -5.65
CA PHE A 230 11.87 -11.00 -4.71
C PHE A 230 13.36 -11.01 -4.42
N ARG A 231 13.98 -9.83 -4.31
CA ARG A 231 15.41 -9.70 -4.06
C ARG A 231 15.72 -9.91 -2.58
N GLN A 232 16.71 -10.71 -2.29
CA GLN A 232 17.17 -11.00 -0.93
C GLN A 232 17.76 -9.76 -0.23
N ASP A 233 18.49 -8.91 -0.98
CA ASP A 233 19.09 -7.67 -0.44
C ASP A 233 18.02 -6.67 -0.01
N LEU A 234 16.95 -6.51 -0.79
CA LEU A 234 15.82 -5.66 -0.43
C LEU A 234 15.07 -6.22 0.78
N PHE A 235 14.85 -7.55 0.85
CA PHE A 235 14.20 -8.19 1.99
C PHE A 235 14.89 -7.83 3.30
N TYR A 236 16.22 -7.97 3.40
CA TYR A 236 16.94 -7.63 4.63
C TYR A 236 16.87 -6.15 5.01
N ARG A 237 16.71 -5.25 4.04
CA ARG A 237 16.54 -3.81 4.30
C ARG A 237 15.12 -3.45 4.73
N LEU A 238 14.12 -4.20 4.28
CA LEU A 238 12.72 -4.03 4.72
C LEU A 238 12.43 -4.73 6.04
N ASN A 239 13.00 -5.90 6.26
CA ASN A 239 12.76 -6.77 7.42
C ASN A 239 13.59 -6.38 8.66
N VAL A 240 13.73 -5.08 8.93
CA VAL A 240 14.43 -4.58 10.13
C VAL A 240 13.53 -4.71 11.36
N PHE A 241 12.27 -4.35 11.24
CA PHE A 241 11.29 -4.50 12.31
C PHE A 241 10.03 -5.19 11.77
N PRO A 242 9.96 -6.53 11.83
CA PRO A 242 8.78 -7.26 11.38
C PRO A 242 7.65 -7.19 12.39
N LEU A 243 6.43 -6.98 11.88
CA LEU A 243 5.17 -7.04 12.61
C LEU A 243 4.23 -8.00 11.91
N THR A 244 3.79 -9.06 12.58
CA THR A 244 2.83 -10.01 12.04
C THR A 244 1.46 -9.77 12.63
N VAL A 245 0.50 -9.42 11.77
CA VAL A 245 -0.90 -9.22 12.16
C VAL A 245 -1.62 -10.57 12.14
N PRO A 246 -2.16 -11.05 13.27
CA PRO A 246 -2.81 -12.34 13.34
C PRO A 246 -4.10 -12.36 12.49
N PRO A 247 -4.39 -13.46 11.79
CA PRO A 247 -5.65 -13.62 11.06
C PRO A 247 -6.83 -13.69 12.04
N LEU A 248 -8.02 -13.36 11.55
CA LEU A 248 -9.22 -13.23 12.40
C LEU A 248 -9.58 -14.52 13.13
N ARG A 249 -9.32 -15.68 12.51
CA ARG A 249 -9.51 -17.01 13.15
C ARG A 249 -8.64 -17.26 14.39
N GLN A 250 -7.54 -16.55 14.54
CA GLN A 250 -6.66 -16.61 15.73
C GLN A 250 -7.03 -15.57 16.80
N ARG A 251 -7.97 -14.66 16.49
CA ARG A 251 -8.48 -13.64 17.43
C ARG A 251 -10.01 -13.63 17.48
N LYS A 252 -10.58 -14.80 17.69
CA LYS A 252 -12.03 -15.00 17.72
C LYS A 252 -12.76 -14.13 18.75
N GLU A 253 -12.08 -13.75 19.82
CA GLU A 253 -12.57 -12.83 20.86
C GLU A 253 -12.87 -11.43 20.33
N ASP A 254 -12.25 -11.02 19.24
CA ASP A 254 -12.47 -9.72 18.61
C ASP A 254 -13.72 -9.73 17.71
N ILE A 255 -14.17 -10.91 17.24
CA ILE A 255 -15.30 -11.01 16.31
C ILE A 255 -16.58 -10.38 16.85
N PRO A 256 -17.04 -10.65 18.09
CA PRO A 256 -18.25 -10.03 18.61
C PRO A 256 -18.17 -8.48 18.64
N LEU A 257 -17.00 -7.93 19.00
CA LEU A 257 -16.79 -6.49 19.07
C LEU A 257 -16.82 -5.87 17.67
N LEU A 258 -16.15 -6.51 16.70
CA LEU A 258 -16.15 -6.08 15.30
C LEU A 258 -17.56 -6.13 14.70
N VAL A 259 -18.31 -7.22 14.95
CA VAL A 259 -19.69 -7.37 14.48
C VAL A 259 -20.57 -6.26 15.03
N GLN A 260 -20.51 -6.01 16.35
CA GLN A 260 -21.29 -4.95 16.97
C GLN A 260 -20.98 -3.57 16.38
N ALA A 261 -19.71 -3.23 16.25
CA ALA A 261 -19.29 -1.96 15.69
C ALA A 261 -19.70 -1.79 14.22
N PHE A 262 -19.58 -2.85 13.41
CA PHE A 262 -20.02 -2.79 12.01
C PHE A 262 -21.54 -2.67 11.90
N VAL A 263 -22.29 -3.42 12.70
CA VAL A 263 -23.77 -3.30 12.76
C VAL A 263 -24.18 -1.88 13.14
N GLU A 264 -23.62 -1.29 14.16
CA GLU A 264 -23.93 0.08 14.58
C GLU A 264 -23.57 1.10 13.48
N ARG A 265 -22.38 0.96 12.86
CA ARG A 265 -21.92 1.85 11.80
C ARG A 265 -22.81 1.82 10.57
N TYR A 266 -23.15 0.61 10.06
CA TYR A 266 -23.97 0.46 8.86
C TYR A 266 -25.45 0.72 9.11
N ALA A 267 -25.97 0.34 10.28
CA ALA A 267 -27.35 0.68 10.69
C ALA A 267 -27.54 2.21 10.73
N ARG A 268 -26.59 2.94 11.32
CA ARG A 268 -26.62 4.41 11.34
C ARG A 268 -26.54 5.00 9.92
N LYS A 269 -25.61 4.49 9.07
CA LYS A 269 -25.43 4.95 7.70
C LYS A 269 -26.67 4.77 6.83
N LEU A 270 -27.43 3.69 7.05
CA LEU A 270 -28.61 3.32 6.27
C LEU A 270 -29.94 3.75 6.94
N GLY A 271 -29.90 4.45 8.08
CA GLY A 271 -31.09 4.87 8.82
C GLY A 271 -31.92 3.70 9.36
N LYS A 272 -31.33 2.51 9.52
CA LYS A 272 -31.97 1.31 10.03
C LYS A 272 -31.78 1.20 11.54
N ARG A 273 -32.74 0.62 12.23
CA ARG A 273 -32.63 0.29 13.66
C ARG A 273 -32.46 -1.23 13.80
N ILE A 274 -31.27 -1.66 14.16
CA ILE A 274 -30.98 -3.06 14.51
C ILE A 274 -30.86 -3.11 16.04
N THR A 275 -31.76 -3.86 16.68
CA THR A 275 -31.85 -3.89 18.15
C THR A 275 -31.11 -5.07 18.77
N SER A 276 -30.95 -6.17 18.04
CA SER A 276 -30.33 -7.36 18.61
C SER A 276 -29.72 -8.25 17.51
N ILE A 277 -28.64 -8.90 17.87
CA ILE A 277 -27.98 -9.95 17.05
C ILE A 277 -28.31 -11.28 17.75
N PRO A 278 -28.99 -12.24 17.08
CA PRO A 278 -29.32 -13.53 17.68
C PRO A 278 -28.07 -14.29 18.13
N LYS A 279 -28.13 -14.96 19.26
CA LYS A 279 -26.99 -15.72 19.81
C LYS A 279 -26.49 -16.80 18.87
N GLU A 280 -27.37 -17.46 18.15
CA GLU A 280 -27.03 -18.48 17.16
C GLU A 280 -26.25 -17.87 15.97
N THR A 281 -26.67 -16.69 15.50
CA THR A 281 -25.99 -15.94 14.46
C THR A 281 -24.60 -15.51 14.91
N MET A 282 -24.46 -14.99 16.14
CA MET A 282 -23.16 -14.61 16.69
C MET A 282 -22.24 -15.82 16.81
N LYS A 283 -22.75 -16.97 17.26
CA LYS A 283 -21.99 -18.21 17.33
C LYS A 283 -21.49 -18.64 15.95
N ALA A 284 -22.36 -18.61 14.94
CA ALA A 284 -21.99 -18.94 13.57
C ALA A 284 -20.89 -18.01 13.04
N LEU A 285 -20.95 -16.70 13.35
CA LEU A 285 -19.92 -15.72 12.98
C LEU A 285 -18.57 -16.00 13.68
N VAL A 286 -18.58 -16.43 14.95
CA VAL A 286 -17.35 -16.75 15.71
C VAL A 286 -16.72 -18.06 15.24
N ASP A 287 -17.53 -19.03 14.82
CA ASP A 287 -17.06 -20.37 14.41
C ASP A 287 -16.55 -20.38 12.95
N TYR A 288 -16.93 -19.39 12.14
CA TYR A 288 -16.51 -19.31 10.74
C TYR A 288 -15.00 -18.96 10.61
N PRO A 289 -14.25 -19.56 9.67
CA PRO A 289 -12.79 -19.40 9.59
C PRO A 289 -12.29 -18.06 9.02
N TRP A 290 -13.14 -17.28 8.39
CA TRP A 290 -12.85 -15.92 7.86
C TRP A 290 -11.62 -15.86 6.94
N PRO A 291 -11.60 -16.53 5.78
CA PRO A 291 -10.47 -16.48 4.85
C PRO A 291 -10.15 -15.05 4.38
N GLY A 292 -11.17 -14.21 4.18
CA GLY A 292 -11.01 -12.79 3.87
C GLY A 292 -10.89 -11.89 5.10
N ASN A 293 -10.73 -12.48 6.30
CA ASN A 293 -10.52 -11.79 7.57
C ASN A 293 -11.58 -10.70 7.88
N VAL A 294 -11.13 -9.54 8.38
CA VAL A 294 -12.03 -8.44 8.77
C VAL A 294 -12.75 -7.82 7.58
N ARG A 295 -12.10 -7.80 6.38
CA ARG A 295 -12.72 -7.26 5.16
C ARG A 295 -13.92 -8.10 4.72
N GLU A 296 -13.82 -9.41 4.82
CA GLU A 296 -14.92 -10.34 4.53
C GLU A 296 -16.04 -10.19 5.56
N LEU A 297 -15.70 -10.17 6.85
CA LEU A 297 -16.66 -9.97 7.94
C LEU A 297 -17.44 -8.66 7.75
N GLU A 298 -16.75 -7.56 7.46
CA GLU A 298 -17.36 -6.27 7.21
C GLU A 298 -18.34 -6.31 6.03
N SER A 299 -17.94 -6.92 4.91
CA SER A 299 -18.79 -7.06 3.70
C SER A 299 -20.03 -7.90 3.96
N ILE A 300 -19.91 -8.97 4.73
CA ILE A 300 -21.05 -9.83 5.11
C ILE A 300 -22.02 -9.08 6.01
N ILE A 301 -21.53 -8.34 7.00
CA ILE A 301 -22.38 -7.53 7.88
C ILE A 301 -23.07 -6.40 7.10
N GLU A 302 -22.36 -5.68 6.23
CA GLU A 302 -22.95 -4.63 5.39
C GLU A 302 -24.07 -5.19 4.52
N ARG A 303 -23.84 -6.31 3.83
CA ARG A 303 -24.86 -6.99 3.02
C ARG A 303 -26.05 -7.43 3.86
N ALA A 304 -25.81 -8.02 5.03
CA ALA A 304 -26.87 -8.45 5.94
C ALA A 304 -27.77 -7.28 6.36
N ILE A 305 -27.18 -6.13 6.68
CA ILE A 305 -27.96 -4.94 7.07
C ILE A 305 -28.72 -4.35 5.89
N ILE A 306 -28.14 -4.34 4.68
CA ILE A 306 -28.84 -3.87 3.46
C ILE A 306 -30.10 -4.70 3.23
N LEU A 307 -30.02 -6.02 3.35
CA LEU A 307 -31.13 -6.94 3.07
C LEU A 307 -32.09 -7.15 4.23
N CYS A 308 -31.71 -6.71 5.45
CA CYS A 308 -32.54 -6.90 6.65
C CYS A 308 -33.82 -6.03 6.55
N PRO A 309 -35.05 -6.63 6.59
CA PRO A 309 -36.30 -5.90 6.49
C PRO A 309 -36.79 -5.30 7.81
N GLY A 310 -36.20 -5.68 8.94
CA GLY A 310 -36.70 -5.34 10.26
C GLY A 310 -35.61 -5.11 11.32
N PRO A 311 -35.98 -4.98 12.59
CA PRO A 311 -35.07 -4.63 13.69
C PRO A 311 -34.18 -5.79 14.15
N GLY A 312 -34.46 -7.02 13.75
CA GLY A 312 -33.63 -8.19 14.05
C GLY A 312 -32.55 -8.41 13.01
N PHE A 313 -31.29 -8.54 13.44
CA PHE A 313 -30.18 -8.86 12.54
C PHE A 313 -30.31 -10.30 12.00
N GLN A 314 -30.27 -10.46 10.69
CA GLN A 314 -30.27 -11.76 10.01
C GLN A 314 -29.15 -11.77 8.95
N LEU A 315 -28.42 -12.88 8.90
CA LEU A 315 -27.46 -13.10 7.79
C LEU A 315 -28.24 -13.33 6.49
N ALA A 316 -27.80 -12.69 5.42
CA ALA A 316 -28.40 -12.83 4.10
C ALA A 316 -28.22 -14.24 3.54
N ASP A 317 -27.04 -14.83 3.80
CA ASP A 317 -26.66 -16.15 3.30
C ASP A 317 -26.16 -17.02 4.45
N LYS A 318 -26.28 -18.33 4.32
CA LYS A 318 -25.59 -19.27 5.21
C LYS A 318 -24.09 -19.12 5.04
N LEU A 319 -23.36 -18.97 6.13
CA LEU A 319 -21.89 -19.00 6.12
C LEU A 319 -21.44 -20.41 5.73
N THR A 320 -21.25 -20.63 4.44
CA THR A 320 -20.63 -21.86 3.93
C THR A 320 -19.18 -21.55 3.60
N ALA A 321 -18.24 -22.29 4.18
CA ALA A 321 -16.83 -22.19 3.81
C ALA A 321 -16.72 -22.36 2.29
N SER A 322 -16.12 -21.38 1.60
CA SER A 322 -15.96 -21.45 0.15
C SER A 322 -15.08 -22.65 -0.21
N PRO A 323 -15.39 -23.38 -1.27
CA PRO A 323 -14.53 -24.48 -1.75
C PRO A 323 -13.08 -24.06 -2.09
N LEU A 324 -12.82 -22.75 -2.16
CA LEU A 324 -11.49 -22.20 -2.47
C LEU A 324 -10.47 -22.36 -1.32
N ASP A 325 -10.93 -22.63 -0.10
CA ASP A 325 -10.05 -22.79 1.07
C ASP A 325 -9.58 -24.21 1.34
N MET A 326 -10.00 -25.18 0.53
CA MET A 326 -9.53 -26.56 0.62
C MET A 326 -8.26 -26.85 -0.20
N SER A 327 -7.60 -25.82 -0.74
CA SER A 327 -6.45 -25.98 -1.66
C SER A 327 -5.07 -25.82 -1.02
N SER A 328 -4.93 -25.86 0.29
CA SER A 328 -3.60 -25.76 0.95
C SER A 328 -3.00 -27.10 1.41
N GLU A 329 -3.67 -28.22 1.20
CA GLU A 329 -3.01 -29.53 1.24
C GLU A 329 -3.22 -30.22 -0.11
N VAL A 330 -2.34 -29.95 -1.06
CA VAL A 330 -2.16 -30.85 -2.20
C VAL A 330 -1.48 -32.10 -1.64
N GLY A 331 -2.25 -32.90 -0.94
CA GLY A 331 -1.87 -34.26 -0.59
C GLY A 331 -1.63 -35.05 -1.88
N THR A 332 -0.76 -36.08 -1.82
CA THR A 332 -0.58 -36.98 -2.93
C THR A 332 -1.94 -37.60 -3.33
N LEU A 333 -2.13 -37.96 -4.60
CA LEU A 333 -3.34 -38.65 -5.05
C LEU A 333 -3.76 -39.79 -4.10
N LYS A 334 -2.80 -40.43 -3.48
CA LYS A 334 -2.99 -41.51 -2.51
C LYS A 334 -3.63 -41.00 -1.20
N GLU A 335 -3.22 -39.85 -0.69
CA GLU A 335 -3.78 -39.23 0.53
C GLU A 335 -5.19 -38.69 0.30
N VAL A 336 -5.42 -38.07 -0.84
CA VAL A 336 -6.75 -37.59 -1.23
C VAL A 336 -7.71 -38.77 -1.39
N GLU A 337 -7.29 -39.84 -2.04
CA GLU A 337 -8.09 -41.07 -2.19
C GLU A 337 -8.40 -41.69 -0.83
N GLN A 338 -7.42 -41.76 0.07
CA GLN A 338 -7.59 -42.30 1.42
C GLN A 338 -8.61 -41.47 2.23
N GLN A 339 -8.51 -40.15 2.21
CA GLN A 339 -9.46 -39.24 2.90
C GLN A 339 -10.88 -39.39 2.36
N GLN A 340 -11.06 -39.44 1.04
CA GLN A 340 -12.37 -39.60 0.42
C GLN A 340 -13.02 -40.96 0.80
N ILE A 341 -12.25 -42.02 0.84
CA ILE A 341 -12.72 -43.36 1.26
C ILE A 341 -13.12 -43.34 2.74
N LEU A 342 -12.29 -42.78 3.62
CA LEU A 342 -12.58 -42.65 5.05
C LEU A 342 -13.83 -41.83 5.31
N LYS A 343 -14.02 -40.70 4.59
CA LYS A 343 -15.21 -39.87 4.69
C LYS A 343 -16.49 -40.61 4.29
N ALA A 344 -16.45 -41.32 3.16
CA ALA A 344 -17.59 -42.11 2.71
C ALA A 344 -17.92 -43.30 3.67
N LEU A 345 -16.91 -43.90 4.26
CA LEU A 345 -17.10 -44.95 5.29
C LEU A 345 -17.69 -44.38 6.59
N ALA A 346 -17.28 -43.19 7.02
CA ALA A 346 -17.83 -42.51 8.19
C ALA A 346 -19.33 -42.20 7.99
N GLU A 347 -19.70 -41.62 6.84
CA GLU A 347 -21.10 -41.29 6.49
C GLU A 347 -21.99 -42.57 6.42
N THR A 348 -21.43 -43.67 5.96
CA THR A 348 -22.17 -44.96 5.82
C THR A 348 -22.04 -45.88 7.04
N LYS A 349 -21.44 -45.38 8.14
CA LYS A 349 -21.17 -46.18 9.35
C LYS A 349 -20.44 -47.51 9.05
N GLY A 350 -19.46 -47.46 8.14
CA GLY A 350 -18.66 -48.60 7.73
C GLY A 350 -19.33 -49.55 6.71
N ARG A 351 -20.52 -49.21 6.19
CA ARG A 351 -21.22 -50.06 5.23
C ARG A 351 -20.64 -49.86 3.83
N ILE A 352 -20.04 -50.89 3.24
CA ILE A 352 -19.39 -50.87 1.92
C ILE A 352 -20.42 -51.02 0.79
N GLU A 353 -21.38 -51.96 0.95
CA GLU A 353 -22.32 -52.40 -0.10
C GLU A 353 -23.75 -51.94 0.14
N GLY A 354 -24.57 -51.99 -0.95
CA GLY A 354 -25.99 -51.68 -0.92
C GLY A 354 -26.30 -50.23 -1.33
N LYS A 355 -27.61 -49.90 -1.47
CA LYS A 355 -28.11 -48.59 -1.94
C LYS A 355 -27.66 -47.40 -1.08
N LYS A 356 -27.15 -47.63 0.13
CA LYS A 356 -26.62 -46.60 1.08
C LYS A 356 -25.18 -46.96 1.50
N GLY A 357 -24.42 -47.71 0.70
CA GLY A 357 -23.04 -48.09 0.99
C GLY A 357 -22.01 -47.11 0.43
N ALA A 358 -20.80 -47.11 0.99
CA ALA A 358 -19.70 -46.21 0.58
C ALA A 358 -19.32 -46.36 -0.89
N ALA A 359 -19.40 -47.58 -1.46
CA ALA A 359 -19.15 -47.84 -2.88
C ALA A 359 -20.12 -47.06 -3.78
N MET A 360 -21.38 -46.94 -3.38
CA MET A 360 -22.39 -46.19 -4.12
C MET A 360 -22.13 -44.66 -4.06
N ILE A 361 -21.74 -44.15 -2.88
CA ILE A 361 -21.36 -42.74 -2.70
C ILE A 361 -20.14 -42.36 -3.54
N LEU A 362 -19.14 -43.27 -3.61
CA LEU A 362 -17.91 -43.08 -4.35
C LEU A 362 -18.05 -43.40 -5.85
N GLY A 363 -19.20 -43.87 -6.32
CA GLY A 363 -19.43 -44.24 -7.72
C GLY A 363 -18.57 -45.37 -8.24
N ILE A 364 -18.10 -46.29 -7.37
CA ILE A 364 -17.24 -47.39 -7.74
C ILE A 364 -17.83 -48.74 -7.30
N HIS A 365 -17.39 -49.82 -7.95
CA HIS A 365 -17.87 -51.16 -7.60
C HIS A 365 -17.33 -51.55 -6.20
N PRO A 366 -18.13 -52.27 -5.35
CA PRO A 366 -17.71 -52.67 -4.00
C PRO A 366 -16.41 -53.47 -3.93
N SER A 367 -16.12 -54.33 -4.90
CA SER A 367 -14.83 -55.05 -4.98
C SER A 367 -13.65 -54.12 -5.24
N THR A 368 -13.82 -53.09 -6.06
CA THR A 368 -12.82 -52.08 -6.34
C THR A 368 -12.54 -51.23 -5.09
N LEU A 369 -13.59 -50.87 -4.33
CA LEU A 369 -13.42 -50.17 -3.06
C LEU A 369 -12.62 -50.97 -2.06
N ARG A 370 -12.93 -52.26 -1.90
CA ARG A 370 -12.16 -53.15 -1.00
C ARG A 370 -10.69 -53.29 -1.41
N ALA A 371 -10.41 -53.45 -2.70
CA ALA A 371 -9.04 -53.53 -3.21
C ALA A 371 -8.25 -52.25 -2.94
N ARG A 372 -8.88 -51.08 -3.13
CA ARG A 372 -8.27 -49.77 -2.82
C ARG A 372 -8.08 -49.57 -1.32
N MET A 373 -9.05 -49.93 -0.48
CA MET A 373 -8.90 -49.89 0.98
C MET A 373 -7.70 -50.72 1.44
N HIS A 374 -7.57 -51.95 0.93
CA HIS A 374 -6.44 -52.83 1.27
C HIS A 374 -5.09 -52.20 0.84
N LYS A 375 -5.02 -51.63 -0.39
CA LYS A 375 -3.82 -50.98 -0.91
C LYS A 375 -3.43 -49.70 -0.10
N LEU A 376 -4.42 -49.02 0.51
CA LEU A 376 -4.25 -47.80 1.30
C LEU A 376 -4.10 -48.10 2.81
N GLY A 377 -4.10 -49.37 3.23
CA GLY A 377 -3.97 -49.73 4.64
C GLY A 377 -5.18 -49.43 5.52
N ILE A 378 -6.37 -49.20 4.91
CA ILE A 378 -7.59 -48.93 5.65
C ILE A 378 -8.17 -50.25 6.14
N VAL A 379 -7.96 -50.54 7.42
CA VAL A 379 -8.52 -51.73 8.10
C VAL A 379 -9.91 -51.37 8.63
N ARG A 380 -10.82 -52.40 8.59
CA ARG A 380 -12.21 -52.28 9.04
C ARG A 380 -12.32 -52.43 10.56
#